data_5faa835cdad0df7a6c331474d9241e7d
#
_entry.id   5faa835cdad0df7a6c331474d9241e7d
#
_cell.length_a   1.000
_cell.length_b   1.000
_cell.length_c   1.000
_cell.angle_alpha   90.00
_cell.angle_beta   90.00
_cell.angle_gamma   90.00
#
_symmetry.space_group_name_H-M   'P 1'
#
loop_
_entity.id
_entity.type
_entity.pdbx_description
1 polymer ?
#
loop_
_entity_poly.entity_id
_entity_poly.type
_entity_poly.pdbx_seq_one_letter_code
_entity_poly.pdbx_strand_id
1 'polypeptide(L)'
;MKTYHVFIASSLSFQKERDLMEKVLTERNNSELNIVVHRHEKNGDNDLAKGDTQEIINSEIRQCDVIIFFAGNWIRSKTIGEFNVAIENASNKHIYFYQNPTLEYTQEDWTNTTLWKDFYAEYMQKHLDDDTVIERYEKQCNTLEQLRDALVKDRESFLNNPFCAISCHKMEYDKIIPNSQANRRRGNLDYYFIRPEVDNKLKEEFDSTNKTIIVTGQSTSGKTIAVCRMLKKLPQEYYVVILNADTTKEQLERLSVSQFQHGKKILLLDDLQLLFWKEENEKPIPIDRELLRKLSEILHIGNPDFKVIATTSYSFKEVKSMLTFNEMVPPAIVEVGIKPLSFKKINEYARELRTYGYLKLRPEAG
;
A
#
# COMPACT_ATOMS: atom_id res chain seq x y z
N MET A 1 16.54 12.50 -9.98
CA MET A 1 15.44 12.25 -10.96
C MET A 1 14.38 11.41 -10.26
N LYS A 2 13.12 11.86 -10.25
CA LYS A 2 12.00 11.07 -9.68
C LYS A 2 11.50 10.09 -10.74
N THR A 3 11.41 8.80 -10.43
CA THR A 3 10.92 7.78 -11.36
C THR A 3 9.61 7.18 -10.84
N TYR A 4 8.62 7.04 -11.73
CA TYR A 4 7.36 6.36 -11.48
C TYR A 4 7.22 5.19 -12.44
N HIS A 5 6.86 4.04 -11.93
CA HIS A 5 6.55 2.87 -12.73
C HIS A 5 5.04 2.71 -12.87
N VAL A 6 4.55 2.76 -14.11
CA VAL A 6 3.13 2.68 -14.44
C VAL A 6 2.86 1.43 -15.26
N PHE A 7 1.98 0.56 -14.80
CA PHE A 7 1.54 -0.62 -15.56
C PHE A 7 0.21 -0.35 -16.25
N ILE A 8 0.11 -0.64 -17.56
CA ILE A 8 -1.14 -0.55 -18.31
C ILE A 8 -1.67 -1.96 -18.57
N ALA A 9 -2.78 -2.28 -17.91
CA ALA A 9 -3.51 -3.54 -18.01
C ALA A 9 -4.72 -3.39 -18.93
N SER A 10 -4.68 -3.99 -20.11
CA SER A 10 -5.81 -3.99 -21.05
C SER A 10 -5.63 -5.06 -22.12
N SER A 11 -6.70 -5.34 -22.87
CA SER A 11 -6.63 -6.22 -24.05
C SER A 11 -5.74 -5.62 -25.15
N LEU A 12 -5.05 -6.50 -25.90
CA LEU A 12 -4.28 -6.11 -27.08
C LEU A 12 -5.16 -5.45 -28.17
N SER A 13 -6.46 -5.75 -28.17
CA SER A 13 -7.43 -5.14 -29.11
C SER A 13 -7.58 -3.62 -28.92
N PHE A 14 -7.14 -3.06 -27.79
CA PHE A 14 -7.20 -1.64 -27.48
C PHE A 14 -5.88 -0.90 -27.74
N GLN A 15 -5.22 -1.22 -28.84
CA GLN A 15 -3.89 -0.69 -29.17
C GLN A 15 -3.85 0.85 -29.22
N LYS A 16 -4.86 1.48 -29.82
CA LYS A 16 -4.94 2.96 -29.93
C LYS A 16 -5.03 3.64 -28.57
N GLU A 17 -5.84 3.09 -27.68
CA GLU A 17 -6.01 3.57 -26.32
C GLU A 17 -4.73 3.39 -25.51
N ARG A 18 -4.06 2.25 -25.66
CA ARG A 18 -2.78 1.96 -25.00
C ARG A 18 -1.66 2.90 -25.46
N ASP A 19 -1.56 3.16 -26.75
CA ASP A 19 -0.58 4.10 -27.31
C ASP A 19 -0.84 5.54 -26.84
N LEU A 20 -2.11 5.92 -26.76
CA LEU A 20 -2.50 7.20 -26.19
C LEU A 20 -2.12 7.30 -24.71
N MET A 21 -2.43 6.27 -23.91
CA MET A 21 -2.10 6.23 -22.48
C MET A 21 -0.60 6.39 -22.25
N GLU A 22 0.22 5.61 -22.94
CA GLU A 22 1.68 5.73 -22.83
C GLU A 22 2.17 7.13 -23.23
N LYS A 23 1.67 7.66 -24.34
CA LYS A 23 2.03 9.01 -24.80
C LYS A 23 1.71 10.07 -23.76
N VAL A 24 0.47 10.09 -23.25
CA VAL A 24 0.03 11.06 -22.25
C VAL A 24 0.85 10.96 -20.97
N LEU A 25 1.12 9.75 -20.50
CA LEU A 25 1.89 9.53 -19.27
C LEU A 25 3.32 10.07 -19.42
N THR A 26 3.97 9.80 -20.55
CA THR A 26 5.38 10.16 -20.78
C THR A 26 5.59 11.59 -21.28
N GLU A 27 4.56 12.34 -21.65
CA GLU A 27 4.65 13.73 -22.08
C GLU A 27 5.37 14.67 -21.08
N ARG A 28 5.38 14.33 -19.79
CA ARG A 28 6.02 15.12 -18.72
C ARG A 28 7.45 14.68 -18.39
N ASN A 29 7.97 13.66 -19.06
CA ASN A 29 9.32 13.19 -18.81
C ASN A 29 10.36 14.27 -19.13
N ASN A 30 11.29 14.49 -18.20
CA ASN A 30 12.38 15.46 -18.33
C ASN A 30 13.57 15.04 -17.43
N SER A 31 14.54 15.92 -17.21
CA SER A 31 15.72 15.63 -16.37
C SER A 31 15.38 15.37 -14.88
N GLU A 32 14.21 15.78 -14.40
CA GLU A 32 13.78 15.65 -13.00
C GLU A 32 12.72 14.58 -12.78
N LEU A 33 11.92 14.28 -13.82
CA LEU A 33 10.79 13.35 -13.77
C LEU A 33 10.91 12.32 -14.89
N ASN A 34 10.80 11.04 -14.55
CA ASN A 34 10.76 9.93 -15.49
C ASN A 34 9.57 9.01 -15.16
N ILE A 35 8.62 8.90 -16.08
CA ILE A 35 7.53 7.92 -16.01
C ILE A 35 7.89 6.78 -16.95
N VAL A 36 8.07 5.59 -16.40
CA VAL A 36 8.35 4.34 -17.11
C VAL A 36 7.06 3.56 -17.24
N VAL A 37 6.59 3.38 -18.47
CA VAL A 37 5.37 2.63 -18.75
C VAL A 37 5.69 1.20 -19.11
N HIS A 38 5.10 0.26 -18.38
CA HIS A 38 5.18 -1.18 -18.58
C HIS A 38 3.96 -1.65 -19.38
N ARG A 39 4.23 -2.29 -20.50
CA ARG A 39 3.20 -2.89 -21.39
C ARG A 39 3.68 -4.24 -21.85
N HIS A 40 2.85 -5.24 -21.72
CA HIS A 40 3.22 -6.61 -22.00
C HIS A 40 3.76 -6.86 -23.43
N GLU A 41 3.18 -6.21 -24.44
CA GLU A 41 3.60 -6.45 -25.84
C GLU A 41 5.02 -5.98 -26.15
N LYS A 42 5.51 -4.94 -25.45
CA LYS A 42 6.86 -4.41 -25.69
C LYS A 42 7.96 -5.26 -25.08
N ASN A 43 7.62 -6.02 -24.05
CA ASN A 43 8.58 -6.85 -23.31
C ASN A 43 8.59 -8.30 -23.80
N GLY A 44 7.63 -8.71 -24.66
CA GLY A 44 7.21 -10.09 -24.78
C GLY A 44 7.81 -10.93 -25.91
N ASP A 45 8.44 -10.35 -26.91
CA ASP A 45 8.86 -11.19 -28.07
C ASP A 45 10.11 -12.05 -27.81
N ASN A 46 10.91 -11.73 -26.78
CA ASN A 46 12.13 -12.48 -26.48
C ASN A 46 12.07 -13.35 -25.21
N ASP A 47 11.09 -13.14 -24.32
CA ASP A 47 11.04 -13.85 -23.03
C ASP A 47 9.96 -14.95 -22.95
N LEU A 48 9.12 -15.11 -23.96
CA LEU A 48 8.09 -16.17 -24.05
C LEU A 48 8.64 -17.61 -23.94
N ALA A 49 9.95 -17.75 -24.05
CA ALA A 49 10.63 -19.06 -23.98
C ALA A 49 11.13 -19.43 -22.56
N LYS A 50 10.99 -18.56 -21.54
CA LYS A 50 11.72 -18.71 -20.27
C LYS A 50 10.89 -18.85 -19.00
N GLY A 51 9.58 -18.95 -19.04
CA GLY A 51 8.81 -19.13 -17.81
C GLY A 51 7.32 -18.83 -17.93
N ASP A 52 6.61 -18.91 -16.82
CA ASP A 52 5.20 -18.55 -16.74
C ASP A 52 5.05 -17.03 -16.96
N THR A 53 4.66 -16.65 -18.17
CA THR A 53 4.47 -15.25 -18.59
C THR A 53 3.57 -14.48 -17.61
N GLN A 54 2.58 -15.17 -17.00
CA GLN A 54 1.68 -14.53 -16.04
C GLN A 54 2.40 -14.16 -14.73
N GLU A 55 3.36 -14.96 -14.27
CA GLU A 55 4.11 -14.62 -13.05
C GLU A 55 5.07 -13.45 -13.28
N ILE A 56 5.61 -13.28 -14.48
CA ILE A 56 6.41 -12.10 -14.85
C ILE A 56 5.54 -10.85 -14.79
N ILE A 57 4.34 -10.88 -15.40
CA ILE A 57 3.38 -9.78 -15.36
C ILE A 57 2.97 -9.46 -13.92
N ASN A 58 2.66 -10.47 -13.13
CA ASN A 58 2.29 -10.31 -11.73
C ASN A 58 3.43 -9.67 -10.92
N SER A 59 4.69 -10.01 -11.22
CA SER A 59 5.86 -9.39 -10.60
C SER A 59 5.99 -7.91 -10.98
N GLU A 60 5.79 -7.56 -12.24
CA GLU A 60 5.79 -6.16 -12.70
C GLU A 60 4.68 -5.35 -12.02
N ILE A 61 3.45 -5.88 -11.94
CA ILE A 61 2.34 -5.23 -11.25
C ILE A 61 2.69 -4.95 -9.78
N ARG A 62 3.33 -5.92 -9.10
CA ARG A 62 3.75 -5.74 -7.70
C ARG A 62 4.79 -4.62 -7.52
N GLN A 63 5.62 -4.36 -8.53
CA GLN A 63 6.68 -3.36 -8.51
C GLN A 63 6.23 -1.97 -8.97
N CYS A 64 5.13 -1.87 -9.74
CA CYS A 64 4.64 -0.59 -10.23
C CYS A 64 3.97 0.24 -9.13
N ASP A 65 4.08 1.56 -9.26
CA ASP A 65 3.48 2.55 -8.37
C ASP A 65 2.04 2.87 -8.76
N VAL A 66 1.77 2.80 -10.06
CA VAL A 66 0.47 3.14 -10.66
C VAL A 66 0.03 2.00 -11.55
N ILE A 67 -1.21 1.57 -11.43
CA ILE A 67 -1.83 0.59 -12.30
C ILE A 67 -3.03 1.22 -12.99
N ILE A 68 -3.03 1.16 -14.31
CA ILE A 68 -4.12 1.69 -15.12
C ILE A 68 -4.78 0.53 -15.86
N PHE A 69 -6.06 0.34 -15.61
CA PHE A 69 -6.90 -0.62 -16.32
C PHE A 69 -7.73 0.08 -17.39
N PHE A 70 -7.87 -0.56 -18.53
CA PHE A 70 -8.76 -0.15 -19.59
C PHE A 70 -9.58 -1.33 -20.12
N ALA A 71 -10.90 -1.15 -20.22
CA ALA A 71 -11.80 -2.16 -20.74
C ALA A 71 -12.83 -1.55 -21.71
N GLY A 72 -13.40 -2.39 -22.57
CA GLY A 72 -14.58 -2.07 -23.36
C GLY A 72 -15.88 -2.43 -22.61
N ASN A 73 -16.88 -2.92 -23.34
CA ASN A 73 -18.06 -3.58 -22.74
C ASN A 73 -17.74 -5.03 -22.29
N TRP A 74 -16.48 -5.42 -22.33
CA TRP A 74 -15.94 -6.71 -21.95
C TRP A 74 -14.50 -6.59 -21.42
N ILE A 75 -14.04 -7.61 -20.70
CA ILE A 75 -12.70 -7.71 -20.16
C ILE A 75 -12.16 -9.14 -20.31
N ARG A 76 -10.87 -9.31 -20.54
CA ARG A 76 -10.23 -10.63 -20.65
C ARG A 76 -9.92 -11.23 -19.28
N SER A 77 -9.98 -12.56 -19.20
CA SER A 77 -9.64 -13.30 -17.97
C SER A 77 -8.22 -13.01 -17.47
N LYS A 78 -7.25 -12.78 -18.37
CA LYS A 78 -5.89 -12.34 -17.97
C LYS A 78 -5.92 -10.99 -17.28
N THR A 79 -6.64 -10.02 -17.82
CA THR A 79 -6.77 -8.69 -17.21
C THR A 79 -7.53 -8.75 -15.87
N ILE A 80 -8.47 -9.70 -15.72
CA ILE A 80 -9.10 -9.98 -14.41
C ILE A 80 -8.07 -10.51 -13.42
N GLY A 81 -7.18 -11.41 -13.85
CA GLY A 81 -6.07 -11.90 -13.05
C GLY A 81 -5.13 -10.78 -12.61
N GLU A 82 -4.74 -9.90 -13.53
CA GLU A 82 -3.94 -8.70 -13.28
C GLU A 82 -4.63 -7.75 -12.28
N PHE A 83 -5.96 -7.58 -12.42
CA PHE A 83 -6.76 -6.79 -11.50
C PHE A 83 -6.70 -7.36 -10.08
N ASN A 84 -6.89 -8.66 -9.90
CA ASN A 84 -6.82 -9.29 -8.59
C ASN A 84 -5.44 -9.11 -7.93
N VAL A 85 -4.35 -9.26 -8.70
CA VAL A 85 -2.98 -9.01 -8.20
C VAL A 85 -2.79 -7.55 -7.80
N ALA A 86 -3.31 -6.59 -8.58
CA ALA A 86 -3.23 -5.17 -8.25
C ALA A 86 -3.99 -4.85 -6.96
N ILE A 87 -5.20 -5.38 -6.80
CA ILE A 87 -6.04 -5.19 -5.60
C ILE A 87 -5.38 -5.79 -4.36
N GLU A 88 -4.81 -7.01 -4.47
CA GLU A 88 -4.09 -7.64 -3.36
C GLU A 88 -2.88 -6.82 -2.89
N ASN A 89 -2.33 -5.98 -3.75
CA ASN A 89 -1.13 -5.17 -3.50
C ASN A 89 -1.42 -3.65 -3.46
N ALA A 90 -2.67 -3.24 -3.24
CA ALA A 90 -3.11 -1.86 -3.40
C ALA A 90 -2.61 -0.88 -2.33
N SER A 91 -2.01 -1.35 -1.22
CA SER A 91 -1.70 -0.52 -0.05
C SER A 91 -0.80 0.70 -0.32
N ASN A 92 0.02 0.65 -1.39
CA ASN A 92 0.92 1.74 -1.78
C ASN A 92 0.86 2.04 -3.27
N LYS A 93 -0.26 1.76 -3.93
CA LYS A 93 -0.43 1.92 -5.36
C LYS A 93 -1.61 2.81 -5.69
N HIS A 94 -1.48 3.56 -6.78
CA HIS A 94 -2.58 4.26 -7.40
C HIS A 94 -3.24 3.34 -8.43
N ILE A 95 -4.53 3.07 -8.30
CA ILE A 95 -5.28 2.22 -9.22
C ILE A 95 -6.38 3.04 -9.88
N TYR A 96 -6.30 3.14 -11.21
CA TYR A 96 -7.27 3.82 -12.04
C TYR A 96 -7.91 2.85 -13.00
N PHE A 97 -9.20 3.01 -13.23
CA PHE A 97 -9.94 2.19 -14.17
C PHE A 97 -10.73 3.04 -15.16
N TYR A 98 -10.53 2.82 -16.44
CA TYR A 98 -11.24 3.50 -17.53
C TYR A 98 -12.05 2.49 -18.33
N GLN A 99 -13.27 2.90 -18.70
CA GLN A 99 -14.14 2.08 -19.51
C GLN A 99 -14.62 2.84 -20.76
N ASN A 100 -14.56 2.18 -21.90
CA ASN A 100 -15.27 2.61 -23.11
C ASN A 100 -16.38 1.61 -23.44
N PRO A 101 -17.63 1.87 -23.05
CA PRO A 101 -18.74 0.95 -23.26
C PRO A 101 -19.15 0.83 -24.73
N THR A 102 -18.65 1.69 -25.62
CA THR A 102 -18.95 1.63 -27.07
C THR A 102 -18.03 0.66 -27.82
N LEU A 103 -16.95 0.18 -27.18
CA LEU A 103 -16.07 -0.82 -27.79
C LEU A 103 -16.71 -2.21 -27.65
N GLU A 104 -17.11 -2.76 -28.80
CA GLU A 104 -17.73 -4.05 -28.90
C GLU A 104 -16.70 -5.16 -29.15
N TYR A 105 -17.13 -6.40 -29.01
CA TYR A 105 -16.34 -7.59 -29.33
C TYR A 105 -15.91 -7.62 -30.79
N THR A 106 -14.67 -7.99 -31.02
CA THR A 106 -14.26 -8.57 -32.31
C THR A 106 -14.34 -10.10 -32.23
N GLN A 107 -14.48 -10.77 -33.36
CA GLN A 107 -14.63 -12.24 -33.42
C GLN A 107 -13.42 -13.00 -32.81
N GLU A 108 -12.25 -12.34 -32.70
CA GLU A 108 -11.03 -12.88 -32.11
C GLU A 108 -11.04 -12.85 -30.56
N ASP A 109 -11.94 -12.06 -29.96
CA ASP A 109 -11.96 -11.81 -28.50
C ASP A 109 -12.87 -12.77 -27.72
N TRP A 110 -13.57 -13.69 -28.36
CA TRP A 110 -14.61 -14.53 -27.76
C TRP A 110 -14.11 -15.58 -26.77
N THR A 111 -12.85 -15.94 -26.83
CA THR A 111 -12.27 -16.92 -25.91
C THR A 111 -11.69 -16.24 -24.68
N ASN A 112 -12.13 -16.66 -23.49
CA ASN A 112 -11.65 -16.15 -22.21
C ASN A 112 -12.01 -14.65 -21.94
N THR A 113 -13.23 -14.24 -22.28
CA THR A 113 -13.75 -12.90 -21.98
C THR A 113 -14.95 -12.98 -21.04
N THR A 114 -15.10 -11.94 -20.23
CA THR A 114 -16.23 -11.73 -19.33
C THR A 114 -16.91 -10.43 -19.75
N LEU A 115 -18.23 -10.40 -19.77
CA LEU A 115 -18.98 -9.16 -20.00
C LEU A 115 -18.68 -8.17 -18.88
N TRP A 116 -18.61 -6.89 -19.26
CA TRP A 116 -18.34 -5.83 -18.28
C TRP A 116 -19.31 -5.86 -17.09
N LYS A 117 -20.61 -6.04 -17.33
CA LYS A 117 -21.62 -6.09 -16.27
C LYS A 117 -21.35 -7.19 -15.22
N ASP A 118 -20.85 -8.34 -15.67
CA ASP A 118 -20.59 -9.49 -14.81
C ASP A 118 -19.29 -9.27 -14.02
N PHE A 119 -18.24 -8.77 -14.69
CA PHE A 119 -17.01 -8.35 -14.02
C PHE A 119 -17.27 -7.24 -13.00
N TYR A 120 -18.07 -6.24 -13.34
CA TYR A 120 -18.41 -5.15 -12.43
C TYR A 120 -19.10 -5.66 -11.17
N ALA A 121 -20.11 -6.51 -11.31
CA ALA A 121 -20.84 -7.05 -10.18
C ALA A 121 -20.00 -7.98 -9.30
N GLU A 122 -19.15 -8.81 -9.91
CA GLU A 122 -18.38 -9.84 -9.21
C GLU A 122 -17.07 -9.27 -8.58
N TYR A 123 -16.39 -8.36 -9.27
CA TYR A 123 -15.04 -7.91 -8.88
C TYR A 123 -14.98 -6.43 -8.50
N MET A 124 -15.61 -5.53 -9.28
CA MET A 124 -15.40 -4.09 -9.13
C MET A 124 -16.23 -3.47 -8.02
N GLN A 125 -17.52 -3.81 -7.92
CA GLN A 125 -18.48 -3.11 -7.06
C GLN A 125 -18.01 -3.05 -5.61
N LYS A 126 -17.54 -4.17 -5.07
CA LYS A 126 -17.03 -4.25 -3.69
C LYS A 126 -15.83 -3.33 -3.40
N HIS A 127 -15.03 -3.01 -4.42
CA HIS A 127 -13.84 -2.16 -4.29
C HIS A 127 -14.13 -0.68 -4.59
N LEU A 128 -15.23 -0.38 -5.27
CA LEU A 128 -15.73 0.98 -5.45
C LEU A 128 -16.52 1.45 -4.21
N ASP A 129 -17.26 0.56 -3.58
CA ASP A 129 -17.92 0.82 -2.30
C ASP A 129 -16.87 1.03 -1.19
N ASP A 130 -15.66 0.53 -1.41
CA ASP A 130 -14.48 0.71 -0.60
C ASP A 130 -13.52 1.74 -1.25
N ASP A 131 -13.90 3.02 -1.29
CA ASP A 131 -13.22 4.17 -1.96
C ASP A 131 -11.68 4.26 -1.82
N THR A 132 -11.05 3.28 -1.19
CA THR A 132 -9.63 3.28 -0.88
C THR A 132 -8.77 2.46 -1.82
N VAL A 133 -9.37 1.57 -2.62
CA VAL A 133 -8.61 0.64 -3.47
C VAL A 133 -8.51 1.14 -4.89
N ILE A 134 -9.61 1.62 -5.45
CA ILE A 134 -9.63 2.22 -6.79
C ILE A 134 -9.83 3.71 -6.62
N GLU A 135 -8.82 4.51 -6.93
CA GLU A 135 -8.88 5.97 -6.78
C GLU A 135 -9.90 6.61 -7.69
N ARG A 136 -10.04 6.06 -8.89
CA ARG A 136 -10.99 6.56 -9.87
C ARG A 136 -11.45 5.48 -10.83
N TYR A 137 -12.77 5.45 -11.02
CA TYR A 137 -13.41 4.72 -12.10
C TYR A 137 -14.13 5.68 -13.04
N GLU A 138 -13.64 5.82 -14.27
CA GLU A 138 -14.24 6.64 -15.31
C GLU A 138 -15.08 5.77 -16.25
N LYS A 139 -16.39 5.95 -16.18
CA LYS A 139 -17.39 5.10 -16.86
C LYS A 139 -17.59 5.40 -18.34
N GLN A 140 -17.07 6.52 -18.85
CA GLN A 140 -17.45 7.03 -20.17
C GLN A 140 -16.26 7.64 -20.92
N CYS A 141 -15.19 6.88 -21.08
CA CYS A 141 -14.09 7.24 -21.98
C CYS A 141 -14.44 6.82 -23.43
N ASN A 142 -15.57 7.29 -23.96
CA ASN A 142 -16.08 6.87 -25.28
C ASN A 142 -15.22 7.36 -26.44
N THR A 143 -14.41 8.39 -26.22
CA THR A 143 -13.48 8.92 -27.21
C THR A 143 -12.05 8.96 -26.66
N LEU A 144 -11.07 8.98 -27.59
CA LEU A 144 -9.67 9.14 -27.22
C LEU A 144 -9.39 10.49 -26.52
N GLU A 145 -10.17 11.53 -26.84
CA GLU A 145 -10.06 12.84 -26.18
C GLU A 145 -10.51 12.77 -24.72
N GLN A 146 -11.67 12.17 -24.45
CA GLN A 146 -12.14 11.95 -23.08
C GLN A 146 -11.17 11.10 -22.25
N LEU A 147 -10.61 10.04 -22.85
CA LEU A 147 -9.59 9.22 -22.20
C LEU A 147 -8.33 10.04 -21.90
N ARG A 148 -7.89 10.87 -22.84
CA ARG A 148 -6.74 11.78 -22.66
C ARG A 148 -6.95 12.73 -21.50
N ASP A 149 -8.09 13.42 -21.45
CA ASP A 149 -8.39 14.40 -20.41
C ASP A 149 -8.45 13.77 -19.01
N ALA A 150 -9.05 12.58 -18.92
CA ALA A 150 -9.07 11.81 -17.69
C ALA A 150 -7.65 11.42 -17.24
N LEU A 151 -6.83 10.92 -18.16
CA LEU A 151 -5.45 10.51 -17.89
C LEU A 151 -4.55 11.67 -17.47
N VAL A 152 -4.68 12.85 -18.11
CA VAL A 152 -3.93 14.05 -17.72
C VAL A 152 -4.26 14.41 -16.28
N LYS A 153 -5.53 14.42 -15.90
CA LYS A 153 -5.97 14.72 -14.54
C LYS A 153 -5.40 13.72 -13.53
N ASP A 154 -5.47 12.42 -13.83
CA ASP A 154 -5.02 11.37 -12.93
C ASP A 154 -3.49 11.33 -12.84
N ARG A 155 -2.78 11.60 -13.95
CA ARG A 155 -1.31 11.79 -13.94
C ARG A 155 -0.90 12.91 -12.98
N GLU A 156 -1.52 14.09 -13.07
CA GLU A 156 -1.21 15.19 -12.14
C GLU A 156 -1.57 14.79 -10.70
N SER A 157 -2.63 14.02 -10.49
CA SER A 157 -3.02 13.52 -9.17
C SER A 157 -1.93 12.66 -8.55
N PHE A 158 -1.48 11.59 -9.21
CA PHE A 158 -0.46 10.71 -8.62
C PHE A 158 0.93 11.36 -8.56
N LEU A 159 1.27 12.28 -9.47
CA LEU A 159 2.53 13.04 -9.40
C LEU A 159 2.58 13.96 -8.16
N ASN A 160 1.44 14.51 -7.78
CA ASN A 160 1.32 15.35 -6.59
C ASN A 160 1.11 14.55 -5.29
N ASN A 161 0.68 13.30 -5.40
CA ASN A 161 0.40 12.43 -4.26
C ASN A 161 1.02 11.03 -4.48
N PRO A 162 2.35 10.89 -4.37
CA PRO A 162 3.08 9.67 -4.74
C PRO A 162 2.76 8.43 -3.87
N PHE A 163 2.07 8.62 -2.74
CA PHE A 163 1.59 7.53 -1.89
C PHE A 163 0.08 7.59 -1.75
N CYS A 164 -0.57 6.46 -2.01
CA CYS A 164 -1.99 6.31 -1.75
C CYS A 164 -2.26 6.42 -0.25
N ALA A 165 -3.12 7.36 0.15
CA ALA A 165 -3.55 7.49 1.53
C ALA A 165 -4.83 6.68 1.73
N ILE A 166 -4.79 5.72 2.65
CA ILE A 166 -5.90 4.81 2.96
C ILE A 166 -6.75 5.41 4.07
N SER A 167 -8.07 5.38 3.93
CA SER A 167 -8.97 5.78 5.02
C SER A 167 -8.80 4.84 6.22
N CYS A 168 -8.56 5.41 7.42
CA CYS A 168 -8.19 4.61 8.59
C CYS A 168 -9.27 3.62 9.01
N HIS A 169 -10.57 3.96 8.91
CA HIS A 169 -11.64 3.05 9.32
C HIS A 169 -11.75 1.79 8.44
N LYS A 170 -11.16 1.83 7.24
CA LYS A 170 -11.10 0.71 6.30
C LYS A 170 -9.79 -0.07 6.39
N MET A 171 -8.99 0.20 7.44
CA MET A 171 -7.69 -0.44 7.62
C MET A 171 -7.84 -1.93 7.91
N GLU A 172 -7.12 -2.74 7.14
CA GLU A 172 -6.93 -4.17 7.35
C GLU A 172 -5.46 -4.46 7.63
N TYR A 173 -5.20 -5.55 8.37
CA TYR A 173 -3.84 -5.88 8.78
C TYR A 173 -2.92 -6.19 7.59
N ASP A 174 -3.45 -6.87 6.58
CA ASP A 174 -2.74 -7.21 5.34
C ASP A 174 -2.33 -5.99 4.51
N LYS A 175 -2.97 -4.83 4.72
CA LYS A 175 -2.56 -3.56 4.09
C LYS A 175 -1.32 -2.93 4.73
N ILE A 176 -0.96 -3.33 5.94
CA ILE A 176 0.23 -2.82 6.64
C ILE A 176 1.42 -3.74 6.43
N ILE A 177 1.21 -5.05 6.55
CA ILE A 177 2.31 -6.01 6.46
C ILE A 177 2.92 -6.03 5.05
N PRO A 178 4.24 -6.21 4.94
CA PRO A 178 4.90 -6.37 3.66
C PRO A 178 4.35 -7.56 2.87
N ASN A 179 4.23 -7.40 1.55
CA ASN A 179 3.78 -8.47 0.65
C ASN A 179 4.68 -9.71 0.72
N SER A 180 5.98 -9.52 0.93
CA SER A 180 6.95 -10.59 1.20
C SER A 180 6.57 -11.47 2.40
N GLN A 181 5.77 -10.95 3.34
CA GLN A 181 5.30 -11.65 4.54
C GLN A 181 3.81 -12.05 4.46
N ALA A 182 3.02 -11.46 3.57
CA ALA A 182 1.57 -11.64 3.47
C ALA A 182 1.16 -13.12 3.29
N ASN A 183 1.91 -13.87 2.49
CA ASN A 183 1.63 -15.30 2.24
C ASN A 183 1.76 -16.19 3.48
N ARG A 184 2.42 -15.71 4.55
CA ARG A 184 2.64 -16.48 5.77
C ARG A 184 1.63 -16.15 6.89
N ARG A 185 0.87 -15.06 6.79
CA ARG A 185 0.14 -14.48 7.92
C ARG A 185 -1.26 -13.97 7.58
N ARG A 186 -1.94 -14.56 6.61
CA ARG A 186 -3.36 -14.24 6.34
C ARG A 186 -4.18 -14.58 7.58
N GLY A 187 -4.50 -13.56 8.38
CA GLY A 187 -5.31 -13.68 9.58
C GLY A 187 -6.24 -12.49 9.71
N ASN A 188 -7.50 -12.73 9.98
CA ASN A 188 -8.44 -11.69 10.32
C ASN A 188 -8.06 -11.07 11.67
N LEU A 189 -8.07 -9.74 11.78
CA LEU A 189 -7.78 -9.00 13.02
C LEU A 189 -8.66 -9.40 14.20
N ASP A 190 -9.85 -9.89 13.93
CA ASP A 190 -10.80 -10.34 14.95
C ASP A 190 -10.30 -11.56 15.74
N TYR A 191 -9.29 -12.26 15.22
CA TYR A 191 -8.70 -13.46 15.86
C TYR A 191 -7.46 -13.17 16.71
N TYR A 192 -6.99 -11.91 16.75
CA TYR A 192 -5.83 -11.57 17.56
C TYR A 192 -6.23 -11.20 18.98
N PHE A 193 -5.39 -11.65 19.92
CA PHE A 193 -5.61 -11.39 21.33
C PHE A 193 -5.72 -9.89 21.62
N ILE A 194 -6.88 -9.48 22.15
CA ILE A 194 -7.17 -8.11 22.50
C ILE A 194 -6.41 -7.76 23.77
N ARG A 195 -5.69 -6.64 23.76
CA ARG A 195 -5.00 -6.09 24.92
C ARG A 195 -5.58 -4.72 25.26
N PRO A 196 -6.64 -4.67 26.05
CA PRO A 196 -7.32 -3.42 26.36
C PRO A 196 -6.38 -2.34 26.91
N GLU A 197 -5.39 -2.73 27.71
CA GLU A 197 -4.39 -1.83 28.27
C GLU A 197 -3.51 -1.16 27.22
N VAL A 198 -3.19 -1.87 26.14
CA VAL A 198 -2.40 -1.32 25.01
C VAL A 198 -3.29 -0.46 24.12
N ASP A 199 -4.49 -0.96 23.79
CA ASP A 199 -5.44 -0.25 22.94
C ASP A 199 -5.86 1.08 23.56
N ASN A 200 -6.15 1.10 24.88
CA ASN A 200 -6.54 2.30 25.60
C ASN A 200 -5.37 3.30 25.62
N LYS A 201 -4.17 2.83 25.96
CA LYS A 201 -2.98 3.71 25.98
C LYS A 201 -2.67 4.28 24.61
N LEU A 202 -2.75 3.47 23.53
CA LEU A 202 -2.58 3.96 22.17
C LEU A 202 -3.59 5.05 21.82
N LYS A 203 -4.86 4.85 22.22
CA LYS A 203 -5.92 5.82 21.98
C LYS A 203 -5.70 7.10 22.79
N GLU A 204 -5.36 7.01 24.07
CA GLU A 204 -5.07 8.16 24.93
C GLU A 204 -3.94 9.00 24.36
N GLU A 205 -2.83 8.36 23.93
CA GLU A 205 -1.70 9.09 23.34
C GLU A 205 -2.03 9.66 21.96
N PHE A 206 -2.87 8.98 21.18
CA PHE A 206 -3.35 9.49 19.90
C PHE A 206 -4.24 10.72 20.06
N ASP A 207 -5.14 10.72 21.05
CA ASP A 207 -6.06 11.83 21.33
C ASP A 207 -5.36 13.02 22.04
N SER A 208 -4.13 12.79 22.53
CA SER A 208 -3.33 13.82 23.18
C SER A 208 -2.71 14.81 22.18
N THR A 209 -2.02 15.81 22.71
CA THR A 209 -1.23 16.76 21.89
C THR A 209 0.04 16.16 21.29
N ASN A 210 0.40 14.92 21.67
CA ASN A 210 1.57 14.23 21.12
C ASN A 210 1.41 13.99 19.63
N LYS A 211 2.43 14.35 18.85
CA LYS A 211 2.41 14.18 17.40
C LYS A 211 3.02 12.87 16.95
N THR A 212 3.94 12.30 17.73
CA THR A 212 4.67 11.10 17.37
C THR A 212 4.57 10.05 18.45
N ILE A 213 4.05 8.90 18.08
CA ILE A 213 3.85 7.73 18.95
C ILE A 213 4.77 6.62 18.47
N ILE A 214 5.70 6.18 19.33
CA ILE A 214 6.56 5.05 19.06
C ILE A 214 6.02 3.83 19.80
N VAL A 215 5.61 2.82 19.07
CA VAL A 215 5.11 1.54 19.62
C VAL A 215 6.28 0.57 19.67
N THR A 216 6.78 0.33 20.89
CA THR A 216 7.92 -0.57 21.13
C THR A 216 7.48 -1.95 21.61
N GLY A 217 8.31 -2.95 21.38
CA GLY A 217 8.08 -4.31 21.89
C GLY A 217 8.83 -5.35 21.05
N GLN A 218 9.05 -6.51 21.61
CA GLN A 218 9.74 -7.61 20.92
C GLN A 218 9.09 -7.92 19.56
N SER A 219 9.85 -8.55 18.66
CA SER A 219 9.30 -9.07 17.41
C SER A 219 8.10 -9.98 17.73
N THR A 220 7.08 -9.95 16.90
CA THR A 220 5.82 -10.73 17.08
C THR A 220 4.98 -10.38 18.31
N SER A 221 5.29 -9.30 19.05
CA SER A 221 4.49 -8.88 20.21
C SER A 221 3.10 -8.32 19.88
N GLY A 222 2.78 -8.16 18.60
CA GLY A 222 1.49 -7.63 18.12
C GLY A 222 1.43 -6.12 17.97
N LYS A 223 2.56 -5.43 17.81
CA LYS A 223 2.64 -3.96 17.61
C LYS A 223 1.79 -3.48 16.44
N THR A 224 2.09 -4.00 15.25
CA THR A 224 1.39 -3.65 14.00
C THR A 224 -0.11 -3.91 14.10
N ILE A 225 -0.50 -5.02 14.74
CA ILE A 225 -1.90 -5.38 14.96
C ILE A 225 -2.60 -4.37 15.89
N ALA A 226 -1.97 -4.00 16.99
CA ALA A 226 -2.54 -3.02 17.94
C ALA A 226 -2.73 -1.65 17.24
N VAL A 227 -1.76 -1.22 16.44
CA VAL A 227 -1.86 0.02 15.64
C VAL A 227 -2.99 -0.09 14.63
N CYS A 228 -3.06 -1.17 13.84
CA CYS A 228 -4.12 -1.38 12.86
C CYS A 228 -5.52 -1.31 13.48
N ARG A 229 -5.72 -1.98 14.63
CA ARG A 229 -6.99 -1.94 15.36
C ARG A 229 -7.34 -0.55 15.88
N MET A 230 -6.37 0.21 16.34
CA MET A 230 -6.58 1.59 16.74
C MET A 230 -6.97 2.45 15.54
N LEU A 231 -6.23 2.35 14.41
CA LEU A 231 -6.54 3.07 13.18
C LEU A 231 -7.95 2.77 12.66
N LYS A 232 -8.35 1.50 12.65
CA LYS A 232 -9.70 1.07 12.20
C LYS A 232 -10.83 1.69 13.01
N LYS A 233 -10.59 2.11 14.23
CA LYS A 233 -11.58 2.76 15.12
C LYS A 233 -11.64 4.29 14.95
N LEU A 234 -10.75 4.87 14.15
CA LEU A 234 -10.73 6.30 13.90
C LEU A 234 -11.89 6.72 12.98
N PRO A 235 -12.36 7.97 13.09
CA PRO A 235 -13.35 8.54 12.17
C PRO A 235 -12.90 8.49 10.69
N GLN A 236 -13.88 8.51 9.78
CA GLN A 236 -13.64 8.36 8.34
C GLN A 236 -12.72 9.43 7.73
N GLU A 237 -12.65 10.61 8.33
CA GLU A 237 -11.81 11.72 7.87
C GLU A 237 -10.31 11.52 8.11
N TYR A 238 -9.90 10.47 8.85
CA TYR A 238 -8.49 10.14 9.01
C TYR A 238 -7.98 9.26 7.89
N TYR A 239 -6.84 9.65 7.32
CA TYR A 239 -6.15 8.91 6.27
C TYR A 239 -4.72 8.58 6.70
N VAL A 240 -4.28 7.38 6.40
CA VAL A 240 -2.93 6.91 6.71
C VAL A 240 -2.12 6.66 5.44
N VAL A 241 -0.90 7.15 5.45
CA VAL A 241 0.17 6.76 4.51
C VAL A 241 1.04 5.75 5.23
N ILE A 242 1.26 4.60 4.62
CA ILE A 242 2.00 3.49 5.21
C ILE A 242 3.36 3.37 4.54
N LEU A 243 4.42 3.35 5.36
CA LEU A 243 5.76 2.96 4.96
C LEU A 243 6.12 1.69 5.72
N ASN A 244 6.56 0.66 5.01
CA ASN A 244 6.94 -0.63 5.56
C ASN A 244 8.21 -1.17 4.87
N ALA A 245 8.63 -2.39 5.18
CA ALA A 245 9.85 -3.00 4.66
C ALA A 245 9.89 -3.17 3.13
N ASP A 246 8.72 -3.19 2.45
CA ASP A 246 8.64 -3.27 0.99
C ASP A 246 8.71 -1.88 0.32
N THR A 247 8.72 -0.79 1.10
CA THR A 247 8.83 0.56 0.55
C THR A 247 10.23 0.76 -0.03
N THR A 248 10.30 1.04 -1.33
CA THR A 248 11.58 1.20 -2.02
C THR A 248 12.20 2.58 -1.76
N LYS A 249 13.51 2.70 -2.03
CA LYS A 249 14.22 3.98 -1.93
C LYS A 249 13.59 5.02 -2.86
N GLU A 250 13.28 4.64 -4.09
CA GLU A 250 12.66 5.51 -5.09
C GLU A 250 11.28 6.01 -4.63
N GLN A 251 10.50 5.15 -3.96
CA GLN A 251 9.22 5.55 -3.36
C GLN A 251 9.44 6.56 -2.22
N LEU A 252 10.40 6.30 -1.32
CA LEU A 252 10.74 7.23 -0.24
C LEU A 252 11.22 8.59 -0.75
N GLU A 253 12.00 8.62 -1.84
CA GLU A 253 12.44 9.87 -2.47
C GLU A 253 11.27 10.72 -3.00
N ARG A 254 10.14 10.09 -3.32
CA ARG A 254 8.91 10.76 -3.78
C ARG A 254 8.02 11.25 -2.65
N LEU A 255 8.24 10.81 -1.42
CA LEU A 255 7.48 11.27 -0.26
C LEU A 255 7.57 12.80 -0.16
N SER A 256 6.44 13.47 -0.03
CA SER A 256 6.35 14.92 -0.05
C SER A 256 5.78 15.48 1.24
N VAL A 257 6.38 16.57 1.73
CA VAL A 257 5.87 17.32 2.89
C VAL A 257 4.43 17.81 2.65
N SER A 258 4.12 18.22 1.41
CA SER A 258 2.79 18.73 1.05
C SER A 258 1.65 17.73 1.26
N GLN A 259 1.92 16.42 1.20
CA GLN A 259 0.92 15.38 1.44
C GLN A 259 0.33 15.42 2.86
N PHE A 260 1.08 15.98 3.82
CA PHE A 260 0.74 15.99 5.24
C PHE A 260 0.38 17.38 5.77
N GLN A 261 0.44 18.41 4.93
CA GLN A 261 0.19 19.79 5.36
C GLN A 261 -1.28 20.06 5.71
N HIS A 262 -2.21 19.31 5.15
CA HIS A 262 -3.64 19.55 5.32
C HIS A 262 -4.41 18.26 5.63
N GLY A 263 -5.50 18.43 6.40
CA GLY A 263 -6.41 17.37 6.79
C GLY A 263 -5.84 16.44 7.86
N LYS A 264 -6.65 15.46 8.26
CA LYS A 264 -6.33 14.48 9.30
C LYS A 264 -5.51 13.35 8.71
N LYS A 265 -4.19 13.52 8.71
CA LYS A 265 -3.23 12.60 8.09
C LYS A 265 -2.38 11.88 9.14
N ILE A 266 -2.10 10.62 8.88
CA ILE A 266 -1.23 9.79 9.70
C ILE A 266 -0.11 9.25 8.81
N LEU A 267 1.13 9.34 9.27
CA LEU A 267 2.25 8.60 8.70
C LEU A 267 2.51 7.39 9.59
N LEU A 268 2.30 6.20 9.06
CA LEU A 268 2.63 4.94 9.73
C LEU A 268 3.96 4.41 9.20
N LEU A 269 4.94 4.27 10.09
CA LEU A 269 6.26 3.70 9.85
C LEU A 269 6.29 2.31 10.49
N ASP A 270 5.93 1.27 9.71
CA ASP A 270 5.88 -0.09 10.25
C ASP A 270 7.25 -0.75 10.20
N ASP A 271 7.69 -1.30 11.34
CA ASP A 271 9.04 -1.82 11.55
C ASP A 271 10.14 -0.78 11.18
N LEU A 272 10.09 0.37 11.85
CA LEU A 272 10.94 1.56 11.63
C LEU A 272 12.41 1.22 11.33
N GLN A 273 12.97 0.24 12.00
CA GLN A 273 14.36 -0.19 11.80
C GLN A 273 14.61 -0.76 10.40
N LEU A 274 13.61 -1.39 9.76
CA LEU A 274 13.77 -1.97 8.42
C LEU A 274 13.67 -0.92 7.32
N LEU A 275 13.03 0.21 7.59
CA LEU A 275 12.87 1.30 6.64
C LEU A 275 14.13 2.14 6.51
N PHE A 276 14.85 2.36 7.62
CA PHE A 276 15.89 3.38 7.69
C PHE A 276 17.28 2.84 7.99
N TRP A 277 17.41 1.55 8.32
CA TRP A 277 18.69 0.94 8.66
C TRP A 277 18.89 -0.36 7.88
N LYS A 278 19.86 -0.33 6.97
CA LYS A 278 20.45 -1.56 6.46
C LYS A 278 21.53 -1.99 7.45
N GLU A 279 21.49 -3.25 7.86
CA GLU A 279 22.58 -3.86 8.58
C GLU A 279 23.72 -4.14 7.59
N GLU A 280 24.83 -3.43 7.74
CA GLU A 280 26.08 -3.78 7.09
C GLU A 280 27.11 -3.99 8.20
N ASN A 281 27.62 -5.20 8.36
CA ASN A 281 28.58 -5.57 9.39
C ASN A 281 28.14 -5.24 10.83
N GLU A 282 26.90 -5.59 11.19
CA GLU A 282 26.30 -5.40 12.52
C GLU A 282 26.15 -3.94 12.99
N LYS A 283 26.31 -2.97 12.09
CA LYS A 283 26.06 -1.56 12.41
C LYS A 283 24.97 -0.99 11.51
N PRO A 284 23.97 -0.32 12.10
CA PRO A 284 22.96 0.36 11.30
C PRO A 284 23.60 1.51 10.51
N ILE A 285 23.44 1.48 9.19
CA ILE A 285 23.92 2.56 8.31
C ILE A 285 22.69 3.40 7.93
N PRO A 286 22.70 4.71 8.15
CA PRO A 286 21.65 5.59 7.67
C PRO A 286 21.59 5.53 6.14
N ILE A 287 20.40 5.26 5.60
CA ILE A 287 20.19 4.94 4.19
C ILE A 287 20.62 6.11 3.28
N ASP A 288 20.28 7.34 3.63
CA ASP A 288 20.60 8.53 2.85
C ASP A 288 20.35 9.80 3.67
N ARG A 289 21.29 10.73 3.69
CA ARG A 289 21.15 11.99 4.43
C ARG A 289 20.02 12.87 3.90
N GLU A 290 19.80 12.88 2.60
CA GLU A 290 18.73 13.68 1.99
C GLU A 290 17.37 13.13 2.37
N LEU A 291 17.21 11.79 2.36
CA LEU A 291 15.98 11.13 2.82
C LEU A 291 15.71 11.39 4.30
N LEU A 292 16.75 11.29 5.16
CA LEU A 292 16.63 11.60 6.58
C LEU A 292 16.21 13.05 6.81
N ARG A 293 16.78 14.01 6.07
CA ARG A 293 16.38 15.41 6.12
C ARG A 293 14.90 15.59 5.74
N LYS A 294 14.45 14.95 4.67
CA LYS A 294 13.06 15.00 4.22
C LYS A 294 12.08 14.43 5.24
N LEU A 295 12.43 13.29 5.84
CA LEU A 295 11.64 12.72 6.92
C LEU A 295 11.60 13.64 8.15
N SER A 296 12.74 14.26 8.50
CA SER A 296 12.77 15.27 9.55
C SER A 296 11.82 16.43 9.25
N GLU A 297 11.80 16.93 8.03
CA GLU A 297 10.85 17.98 7.61
C GLU A 297 9.38 17.53 7.79
N ILE A 298 9.07 16.29 7.41
CA ILE A 298 7.72 15.71 7.59
C ILE A 298 7.37 15.59 9.08
N LEU A 299 8.29 15.11 9.91
CA LEU A 299 8.08 14.97 11.36
C LEU A 299 7.83 16.31 12.05
N HIS A 300 8.30 17.42 11.48
CA HIS A 300 8.16 18.78 12.01
C HIS A 300 7.04 19.60 11.37
N ILE A 301 6.16 18.98 10.56
CA ILE A 301 5.03 19.67 9.93
C ILE A 301 4.16 20.37 10.97
N GLY A 302 3.80 21.63 10.68
CA GLY A 302 2.98 22.46 11.55
C GLY A 302 1.49 22.07 11.63
N ASN A 303 1.02 21.10 10.82
CA ASN A 303 -0.38 20.66 10.84
C ASN A 303 -0.73 20.02 12.21
N PRO A 304 -1.70 20.57 12.96
CA PRO A 304 -2.09 20.05 14.28
C PRO A 304 -2.76 18.67 14.19
N ASP A 305 -3.39 18.35 13.05
CA ASP A 305 -4.11 17.11 12.81
C ASP A 305 -3.21 16.01 12.22
N PHE A 306 -1.93 16.32 11.97
CA PHE A 306 -0.96 15.33 11.50
C PHE A 306 -0.37 14.55 12.66
N LYS A 307 -0.36 13.23 12.55
CA LYS A 307 0.23 12.30 13.52
C LYS A 307 1.22 11.36 12.85
N VAL A 308 2.23 10.96 13.60
CA VAL A 308 3.16 9.91 13.20
C VAL A 308 3.05 8.74 14.17
N ILE A 309 2.95 7.54 13.64
CA ILE A 309 2.96 6.30 14.43
C ILE A 309 4.07 5.44 13.86
N ALA A 310 4.99 5.02 14.71
CA ALA A 310 6.04 4.10 14.30
C ALA A 310 6.00 2.83 15.15
N THR A 311 6.16 1.66 14.53
CA THR A 311 6.39 0.40 15.25
C THR A 311 7.87 0.03 15.19
N THR A 312 8.40 -0.57 16.24
CA THR A 312 9.80 -1.00 16.26
C THR A 312 10.05 -2.12 17.28
N SER A 313 11.02 -2.97 17.00
CA SER A 313 11.52 -3.96 17.96
C SER A 313 12.64 -3.41 18.86
N TYR A 314 13.18 -2.25 18.55
CA TYR A 314 14.18 -1.57 19.37
C TYR A 314 13.53 -0.95 20.61
N SER A 315 14.33 -0.75 21.67
CA SER A 315 13.89 -0.02 22.85
C SER A 315 13.66 1.46 22.51
N PHE A 316 12.80 2.12 23.26
CA PHE A 316 12.57 3.56 23.10
C PHE A 316 13.82 4.39 23.22
N LYS A 317 14.74 3.99 24.13
CA LYS A 317 16.03 4.65 24.31
C LYS A 317 16.90 4.57 23.06
N GLU A 318 16.97 3.40 22.43
CA GLU A 318 17.72 3.20 21.18
C GLU A 318 17.13 4.05 20.06
N VAL A 319 15.80 3.98 19.87
CA VAL A 319 15.11 4.80 18.85
C VAL A 319 15.36 6.28 19.08
N LYS A 320 15.23 6.76 20.32
CA LYS A 320 15.49 8.17 20.64
C LYS A 320 16.94 8.57 20.34
N SER A 321 17.91 7.72 20.68
CA SER A 321 19.32 7.97 20.38
C SER A 321 19.55 8.05 18.87
N MET A 322 18.92 7.19 18.09
CA MET A 322 19.03 7.16 16.64
C MET A 322 18.40 8.40 15.99
N LEU A 323 17.21 8.80 16.44
CA LEU A 323 16.55 10.02 15.97
C LEU A 323 17.40 11.27 16.33
N THR A 324 17.99 11.29 17.51
CA THR A 324 18.87 12.40 17.94
C THR A 324 20.14 12.44 17.09
N PHE A 325 20.78 11.31 16.84
CA PHE A 325 21.98 11.23 16.01
C PHE A 325 21.75 11.73 14.59
N ASN A 326 20.55 11.51 14.04
CA ASN A 326 20.17 11.94 12.70
C ASN A 326 19.43 13.28 12.65
N GLU A 327 19.41 14.03 13.75
CA GLU A 327 18.72 15.33 13.86
C GLU A 327 17.21 15.26 13.51
N MET A 328 16.58 14.11 13.79
CA MET A 328 15.19 13.80 13.42
C MET A 328 14.24 13.74 14.62
N VAL A 329 14.64 14.26 15.77
CA VAL A 329 13.78 14.19 16.99
C VAL A 329 12.49 15.00 16.76
N PRO A 330 11.32 14.34 16.64
CA PRO A 330 10.08 15.06 16.46
C PRO A 330 9.67 15.77 17.75
N PRO A 331 8.90 16.86 17.66
CA PRO A 331 8.29 17.45 18.83
C PRO A 331 7.30 16.47 19.48
N ALA A 332 7.28 16.43 20.80
CA ALA A 332 6.31 15.64 21.58
C ALA A 332 6.25 14.14 21.18
N ILE A 333 7.39 13.45 21.31
CA ILE A 333 7.51 12.00 21.12
C ILE A 333 7.11 11.22 22.39
N VAL A 334 6.30 10.21 22.24
CA VAL A 334 5.83 9.36 23.34
C VAL A 334 6.01 7.88 23.02
N GLU A 335 6.18 7.06 24.06
CA GLU A 335 6.29 5.60 23.94
C GLU A 335 5.02 4.89 24.39
N VAL A 336 4.59 3.92 23.57
CA VAL A 336 3.65 2.88 23.96
C VAL A 336 4.34 1.52 23.90
N GLY A 337 4.83 1.05 25.05
CA GLY A 337 5.54 -0.23 25.14
C GLY A 337 4.56 -1.42 25.20
N ILE A 338 4.76 -2.42 24.34
CA ILE A 338 4.01 -3.68 24.35
C ILE A 338 4.87 -4.79 24.98
N LYS A 339 4.50 -5.19 26.18
CA LYS A 339 5.18 -6.28 26.89
C LYS A 339 4.82 -7.64 26.25
N PRO A 340 5.71 -8.64 26.28
CA PRO A 340 5.37 -9.99 25.89
C PRO A 340 4.15 -10.52 26.66
N LEU A 341 3.37 -11.37 26.03
CA LEU A 341 2.27 -12.07 26.72
C LEU A 341 2.85 -13.00 27.80
N SER A 342 2.25 -13.01 28.98
CA SER A 342 2.57 -14.03 29.98
C SER A 342 2.13 -15.43 29.50
N PHE A 343 2.80 -16.47 29.98
CA PHE A 343 2.48 -17.85 29.63
C PHE A 343 1.01 -18.19 29.89
N LYS A 344 0.43 -17.67 30.99
CA LYS A 344 -0.99 -17.80 31.28
C LYS A 344 -1.89 -17.23 30.17
N LYS A 345 -1.60 -15.99 29.74
CA LYS A 345 -2.35 -15.32 28.65
C LYS A 345 -2.16 -16.02 27.30
N ILE A 346 -0.98 -16.56 27.03
CA ILE A 346 -0.74 -17.36 25.81
C ILE A 346 -1.63 -18.60 25.81
N ASN A 347 -1.74 -19.29 26.95
CA ASN A 347 -2.59 -20.49 27.08
C ASN A 347 -4.09 -20.16 27.00
N GLU A 348 -4.53 -19.05 27.58
CA GLU A 348 -5.90 -18.55 27.44
C GLU A 348 -6.22 -18.30 25.96
N TYR A 349 -5.36 -17.58 25.27
CA TYR A 349 -5.51 -17.29 23.83
C TYR A 349 -5.51 -18.56 22.97
N ALA A 350 -4.61 -19.51 23.26
CA ALA A 350 -4.58 -20.78 22.54
C ALA A 350 -5.87 -21.58 22.73
N ARG A 351 -6.52 -21.51 23.92
CA ARG A 351 -7.82 -22.12 24.18
C ARG A 351 -8.93 -21.46 23.39
N GLU A 352 -8.97 -20.12 23.34
CA GLU A 352 -9.93 -19.36 22.53
C GLU A 352 -9.80 -19.72 21.04
N LEU A 353 -8.58 -19.72 20.49
CA LEU A 353 -8.35 -20.12 19.10
C LEU A 353 -8.81 -21.55 18.79
N ARG A 354 -8.69 -22.48 19.76
CA ARG A 354 -9.22 -23.85 19.63
C ARG A 354 -10.74 -23.85 19.62
N THR A 355 -11.37 -23.09 20.51
CA THR A 355 -12.84 -22.98 20.60
C THR A 355 -13.45 -22.48 19.32
N TYR A 356 -12.77 -21.55 18.64
CA TYR A 356 -13.20 -21.01 17.33
C TYR A 356 -12.73 -21.84 16.13
N GLY A 357 -12.08 -23.00 16.34
CA GLY A 357 -11.67 -23.90 15.26
C GLY A 357 -10.42 -23.48 14.47
N TYR A 358 -9.69 -22.46 14.94
CA TYR A 358 -8.48 -21.94 14.25
C TYR A 358 -7.20 -22.74 14.55
N LEU A 359 -7.15 -23.46 15.65
CA LEU A 359 -6.07 -24.39 15.96
C LEU A 359 -6.58 -25.81 15.86
N LYS A 360 -6.19 -26.52 14.81
CA LYS A 360 -6.30 -27.98 14.75
C LYS A 360 -5.12 -28.57 15.50
N LEU A 361 -5.40 -29.39 16.52
CA LEU A 361 -4.36 -30.24 17.09
C LEU A 361 -3.82 -31.14 15.97
N ARG A 362 -2.49 -31.18 15.79
CA ARG A 362 -1.91 -32.34 15.10
C ARG A 362 -2.33 -33.57 15.90
N PRO A 363 -2.86 -34.64 15.28
CA PRO A 363 -3.00 -35.90 15.95
C PRO A 363 -1.62 -36.25 16.50
N GLU A 364 -1.58 -36.60 17.80
CA GLU A 364 -0.35 -37.09 18.39
C GLU A 364 0.12 -38.25 17.52
N ALA A 365 1.37 -38.16 17.05
CA ALA A 365 2.01 -39.25 16.37
C ALA A 365 2.15 -40.35 17.41
N GLY A 366 1.23 -41.35 17.32
CA GLY A 366 1.31 -42.58 18.09
C GLY A 366 2.48 -43.45 17.65
#